data_5cb2bc6c816cdc428a220c9f93b75b60
#
_entry.id   5cb2bc6c816cdc428a220c9f93b75b60
#
_cell.length_a   1.000
_cell.length_b   1.000
_cell.length_c   1.000
_cell.angle_alpha   90.00
_cell.angle_beta   90.00
_cell.angle_gamma   90.00
#
_symmetry.space_group_name_H-M   'P 1'
#
loop_
_entity.id
_entity.type
_entity.pdbx_description
1 polymer ?
#
loop_
_entity_poly.entity_id
_entity_poly.type
_entity_poly.pdbx_seq_one_letter_code
_entity_poly.pdbx_strand_id
1 'polypeptide(L)'
;VRYGEIMYKIVTALALGLVSTALASPAFAWGPIGHRVTGAIADRNLSGLARANVQLLLGEENLAEAATWPDDMKSDPADFWQKQASPWHYVTVREGDAYMSADAPSEGDAMTALAHFTATLRNRAASIDDKRLALRFVVHIIGDLHQPLHAGGGNDRGGNDLKVSWFGRSTNLHSVWDSAMIEQRSLSYSELADWLVRAITPQEVIAWNDRDPNIWIRESIALRKTIYPTDTSLSWDYAYQHRRELDERLKRGGIRIAAYLNWVFENPENPNLAPDQAPRKPAKRKRHATRHAVRTDRHPAWR
;
A
#
# COMPACT_ATOMS: atom_id res chain seq x y z
N VAL A 1 -11.51 23.53 62.32
CA VAL A 1 -10.82 22.23 62.06
C VAL A 1 -11.79 21.32 61.35
N ARG A 2 -12.10 21.49 60.07
CA ARG A 2 -12.85 20.49 59.23
C ARG A 2 -12.86 20.79 57.72
N TYR A 3 -12.10 21.76 57.24
CA TYR A 3 -12.01 22.06 55.81
C TYR A 3 -10.78 21.48 55.10
N GLY A 4 -9.76 20.98 55.82
CA GLY A 4 -8.54 20.46 55.27
C GLY A 4 -8.63 18.99 54.79
N GLU A 5 -9.49 18.19 55.38
CA GLU A 5 -9.58 16.73 55.06
C GLU A 5 -10.45 16.43 53.86
N ILE A 6 -11.36 17.33 53.49
CA ILE A 6 -12.24 17.13 52.33
C ILE A 6 -11.51 17.48 51.01
N MET A 7 -10.63 18.44 51.01
CA MET A 7 -9.82 18.78 49.82
C MET A 7 -8.78 17.74 49.50
N TYR A 8 -8.19 17.03 50.49
CA TYR A 8 -7.21 16.00 50.24
C TYR A 8 -7.79 14.72 49.62
N LYS A 9 -9.05 14.41 49.87
CA LYS A 9 -9.75 13.27 49.29
C LYS A 9 -10.27 13.53 47.86
N ILE A 10 -10.44 14.76 47.46
CA ILE A 10 -10.88 15.13 46.10
C ILE A 10 -9.66 15.17 45.14
N VAL A 11 -8.48 15.56 45.62
CA VAL A 11 -7.26 15.59 44.81
C VAL A 11 -6.70 14.19 44.56
N THR A 12 -6.94 13.24 45.47
CA THR A 12 -6.46 11.83 45.31
C THR A 12 -7.40 11.01 44.40
N ALA A 13 -8.63 11.43 44.20
CA ALA A 13 -9.59 10.74 43.32
C ALA A 13 -9.48 11.15 41.85
N LEU A 14 -8.82 12.26 41.52
CA LEU A 14 -8.62 12.70 40.12
C LEU A 14 -7.32 12.19 39.50
N ALA A 15 -6.44 11.51 40.24
CA ALA A 15 -5.14 11.03 39.74
C ALA A 15 -5.15 9.59 39.24
N LEU A 16 -6.29 8.89 39.26
CA LEU A 16 -6.39 7.45 38.85
C LEU A 16 -7.25 7.21 37.62
N GLY A 17 -7.42 8.19 36.75
CA GLY A 17 -8.30 8.10 35.58
C GLY A 17 -7.64 8.28 34.21
N LEU A 18 -6.31 8.35 34.10
CA LEU A 18 -5.60 8.30 32.82
C LEU A 18 -5.27 6.82 32.51
N VAL A 19 -6.31 6.02 32.23
CA VAL A 19 -6.13 4.83 31.41
C VAL A 19 -5.74 5.33 30.03
N SER A 20 -4.45 5.33 29.74
CA SER A 20 -3.94 5.44 28.38
C SER A 20 -4.52 4.25 27.60
N THR A 21 -5.66 4.45 26.97
CA THR A 21 -6.05 3.60 25.86
C THR A 21 -4.97 3.80 24.81
N ALA A 22 -3.97 2.93 24.82
CA ALA A 22 -3.08 2.77 23.70
C ALA A 22 -3.99 2.39 22.54
N LEU A 23 -4.38 3.37 21.74
CA LEU A 23 -5.00 3.16 20.45
C LEU A 23 -3.99 2.29 19.71
N ALA A 24 -4.32 1.01 19.53
CA ALA A 24 -3.56 0.14 18.65
C ALA A 24 -3.58 0.85 17.30
N SER A 25 -2.44 1.38 16.89
CA SER A 25 -2.31 1.93 15.53
C SER A 25 -2.75 0.84 14.58
N PRO A 26 -3.64 1.14 13.62
CA PRO A 26 -3.98 0.17 12.60
C PRO A 26 -2.68 -0.33 11.95
N ALA A 27 -2.57 -1.64 11.75
CA ALA A 27 -1.47 -2.20 10.99
C ALA A 27 -1.59 -1.66 9.57
N PHE A 28 -0.66 -0.81 9.17
CA PHE A 28 -0.50 -0.40 7.79
C PHE A 28 0.32 -1.49 7.08
N ALA A 29 0.01 -1.74 5.83
CA ALA A 29 0.85 -2.35 4.82
C ALA A 29 2.25 -1.71 4.80
N TRP A 30 3.11 -1.95 3.80
CA TRP A 30 4.25 -1.04 3.69
C TRP A 30 3.82 0.36 4.11
N GLY A 31 4.51 1.00 5.03
CA GLY A 31 4.20 2.37 5.38
C GLY A 31 4.24 3.28 4.13
N PRO A 32 3.73 4.50 4.20
CA PRO A 32 3.56 5.37 3.03
C PRO A 32 4.83 5.55 2.20
N ILE A 33 6.02 5.54 2.83
CA ILE A 33 7.30 5.64 2.11
C ILE A 33 7.55 4.38 1.29
N GLY A 34 7.35 3.18 1.86
CA GLY A 34 7.56 1.91 1.17
C GLY A 34 6.66 1.76 -0.06
N HIS A 35 5.37 2.06 0.07
CA HIS A 35 4.43 2.06 -1.06
C HIS A 35 4.83 3.05 -2.15
N ARG A 36 5.18 4.28 -1.78
CA ARG A 36 5.64 5.27 -2.77
C ARG A 36 6.92 4.84 -3.48
N VAL A 37 7.83 4.18 -2.78
CA VAL A 37 9.05 3.63 -3.36
C VAL A 37 8.73 2.56 -4.39
N THR A 38 7.89 1.58 -4.06
CA THR A 38 7.51 0.52 -5.01
C THR A 38 6.77 1.08 -6.22
N GLY A 39 5.85 2.03 -6.01
CA GLY A 39 5.16 2.75 -7.09
C GLY A 39 6.12 3.55 -7.98
N ALA A 40 7.06 4.29 -7.39
CA ALA A 40 8.05 5.07 -8.14
C ALA A 40 9.04 4.21 -8.95
N ILE A 41 9.42 3.03 -8.43
CA ILE A 41 10.22 2.04 -9.17
C ILE A 41 9.39 1.49 -10.34
N ALA A 42 8.11 1.21 -10.12
CA ALA A 42 7.21 0.70 -11.15
C ALA A 42 7.03 1.71 -12.28
N ASP A 43 6.78 2.98 -11.97
CA ASP A 43 6.63 4.03 -12.98
C ASP A 43 7.79 4.06 -13.97
N ARG A 44 9.02 3.83 -13.52
CA ARG A 44 10.22 3.86 -14.37
C ARG A 44 10.35 2.64 -15.28
N ASN A 45 9.65 1.56 -14.96
CA ASN A 45 9.73 0.27 -15.65
C ASN A 45 8.46 -0.06 -16.47
N LEU A 46 7.51 0.88 -16.56
CA LEU A 46 6.34 0.72 -17.43
C LEU A 46 6.74 0.77 -18.91
N SER A 47 6.16 -0.13 -19.70
CA SER A 47 6.15 -0.01 -21.15
C SER A 47 5.41 1.24 -21.61
N GLY A 48 5.63 1.68 -22.84
CA GLY A 48 4.95 2.85 -23.40
C GLY A 48 3.41 2.71 -23.36
N LEU A 49 2.92 1.50 -23.66
CA LEU A 49 1.48 1.22 -23.66
C LEU A 49 0.88 1.20 -22.26
N ALA A 50 1.54 0.53 -21.32
CA ALA A 50 1.09 0.50 -19.93
C ALA A 50 1.11 1.91 -19.31
N ARG A 51 2.17 2.70 -19.57
CA ARG A 51 2.27 4.09 -19.12
C ARG A 51 1.10 4.94 -19.63
N ALA A 52 0.75 4.83 -20.91
CA ALA A 52 -0.37 5.57 -21.50
C ALA A 52 -1.72 5.20 -20.85
N ASN A 53 -1.93 3.90 -20.54
CA ASN A 53 -3.15 3.45 -19.85
C ASN A 53 -3.18 3.93 -18.39
N VAL A 54 -2.06 3.85 -17.67
CA VAL A 54 -1.96 4.36 -16.30
C VAL A 54 -2.29 5.85 -16.28
N GLN A 55 -1.72 6.64 -17.18
CA GLN A 55 -1.99 8.07 -17.27
C GLN A 55 -3.45 8.37 -17.64
N LEU A 56 -4.05 7.57 -18.52
CA LEU A 56 -5.48 7.71 -18.88
C LEU A 56 -6.38 7.49 -17.67
N LEU A 57 -6.05 6.52 -16.81
CA LEU A 57 -6.86 6.16 -15.65
C LEU A 57 -6.62 7.10 -14.46
N LEU A 58 -5.37 7.45 -14.17
CA LEU A 58 -4.98 8.22 -12.98
C LEU A 58 -5.00 9.74 -13.23
N GLY A 59 -4.88 10.19 -14.50
CA GLY A 59 -4.73 11.61 -14.81
C GLY A 59 -3.37 12.13 -14.42
N GLU A 60 -3.34 13.10 -13.49
CA GLU A 60 -2.10 13.69 -12.97
C GLU A 60 -1.44 12.87 -11.84
N GLU A 61 -2.19 11.93 -11.24
CA GLU A 61 -1.70 11.05 -10.19
C GLU A 61 -0.68 10.04 -10.77
N ASN A 62 0.42 9.82 -10.08
CA ASN A 62 1.44 8.81 -10.46
C ASN A 62 1.28 7.52 -9.65
N LEU A 63 2.05 6.47 -9.99
CA LEU A 63 1.94 5.19 -9.27
C LEU A 63 2.43 5.26 -7.82
N ALA A 64 3.29 6.21 -7.46
CA ALA A 64 3.71 6.38 -6.07
C ALA A 64 2.55 6.91 -5.20
N GLU A 65 1.74 7.81 -5.74
CA GLU A 65 0.53 8.31 -5.08
C GLU A 65 -0.55 7.22 -5.05
N ALA A 66 -0.82 6.58 -6.19
CA ALA A 66 -1.78 5.49 -6.30
C ALA A 66 -1.50 4.34 -5.32
N ALA A 67 -0.21 4.05 -5.06
CA ALA A 67 0.21 2.99 -4.16
C ALA A 67 -0.17 3.22 -2.70
N THR A 68 -0.34 4.46 -2.23
CA THR A 68 -0.74 4.77 -0.84
C THR A 68 -2.24 4.94 -0.68
N TRP A 69 -2.95 5.19 -1.78
CA TRP A 69 -4.35 5.57 -1.72
C TRP A 69 -5.28 4.59 -0.97
N PRO A 70 -5.16 3.24 -1.12
CA PRO A 70 -6.00 2.31 -0.36
C PRO A 70 -5.81 2.41 1.16
N ASP A 71 -4.60 2.72 1.61
CA ASP A 71 -4.32 2.95 3.03
C ASP A 71 -4.88 4.29 3.52
N ASP A 72 -4.80 5.35 2.72
CA ASP A 72 -5.38 6.65 3.04
C ASP A 72 -6.90 6.53 3.23
N MET A 73 -7.55 5.67 2.45
CA MET A 73 -8.98 5.38 2.54
C MET A 73 -9.41 4.62 3.80
N LYS A 74 -8.48 4.06 4.58
CA LYS A 74 -8.79 3.49 5.91
C LYS A 74 -9.32 4.56 6.89
N SER A 75 -9.13 5.83 6.58
CA SER A 75 -9.73 6.94 7.32
C SER A 75 -11.22 7.18 7.01
N ASP A 76 -11.74 6.65 5.90
CA ASP A 76 -13.14 6.74 5.54
C ASP A 76 -13.97 5.78 6.42
N PRO A 77 -15.01 6.26 7.14
CA PRO A 77 -15.80 5.46 8.06
C PRO A 77 -16.78 4.49 7.37
N ALA A 78 -16.88 4.51 6.04
CA ALA A 78 -17.78 3.61 5.31
C ALA A 78 -17.43 2.14 5.52
N ASP A 79 -18.45 1.30 5.68
CA ASP A 79 -18.31 -0.14 5.92
C ASP A 79 -17.43 -0.84 4.88
N PHE A 80 -17.42 -0.37 3.66
CA PHE A 80 -16.55 -0.87 2.62
C PHE A 80 -15.07 -0.82 3.04
N TRP A 81 -14.60 0.34 3.50
CA TRP A 81 -13.21 0.53 3.90
C TRP A 81 -12.87 -0.15 5.23
N GLN A 82 -13.82 -0.09 6.18
CA GLN A 82 -13.59 -0.58 7.54
C GLN A 82 -13.70 -2.11 7.67
N LYS A 83 -14.53 -2.76 6.84
CA LYS A 83 -14.84 -4.18 6.96
C LYS A 83 -14.42 -4.99 5.73
N GLN A 84 -14.80 -4.54 4.55
CA GLN A 84 -14.60 -5.30 3.31
C GLN A 84 -13.17 -5.23 2.78
N ALA A 85 -12.60 -4.01 2.67
CA ALA A 85 -11.27 -3.81 2.11
C ALA A 85 -10.14 -4.17 3.08
N SER A 86 -10.39 -4.20 4.38
CA SER A 86 -9.37 -4.43 5.40
C SER A 86 -8.55 -5.73 5.20
N PRO A 87 -9.12 -6.91 4.88
CA PRO A 87 -8.35 -8.13 4.66
C PRO A 87 -7.61 -8.17 3.31
N TRP A 88 -7.84 -7.23 2.39
CA TRP A 88 -7.24 -7.25 1.04
C TRP A 88 -5.76 -6.83 1.01
N HIS A 89 -5.20 -6.49 2.16
CA HIS A 89 -3.81 -6.06 2.31
C HIS A 89 -2.83 -7.22 2.62
N TYR A 90 -3.34 -8.40 2.97
CA TYR A 90 -2.50 -9.52 3.41
C TYR A 90 -3.11 -10.87 3.02
N VAL A 91 -2.29 -11.91 3.15
CA VAL A 91 -2.71 -13.31 3.14
C VAL A 91 -2.29 -13.99 4.42
N THR A 92 -3.06 -15.00 4.83
CA THR A 92 -2.67 -15.86 5.94
C THR A 92 -2.28 -17.23 5.42
N VAL A 93 -1.01 -17.61 5.62
CA VAL A 93 -0.48 -18.92 5.20
C VAL A 93 0.26 -19.54 6.38
N ARG A 94 -0.28 -20.64 6.90
CA ARG A 94 0.31 -21.35 8.04
C ARG A 94 1.70 -21.85 7.70
N GLU A 95 2.49 -22.09 8.71
CA GLU A 95 3.82 -22.62 8.50
C GLU A 95 3.77 -24.03 7.90
N GLY A 96 4.52 -24.26 6.83
CA GLY A 96 4.53 -25.53 6.11
C GLY A 96 3.48 -25.64 4.99
N ASP A 97 2.49 -24.76 4.97
CA ASP A 97 1.44 -24.78 3.95
C ASP A 97 1.81 -23.92 2.71
N ALA A 98 1.10 -24.17 1.62
CA ALA A 98 1.03 -23.29 0.47
C ALA A 98 -0.25 -22.45 0.56
N TYR A 99 -0.24 -21.28 -0.08
CA TYR A 99 -1.46 -20.47 -0.18
C TYR A 99 -2.54 -21.24 -0.97
N MET A 100 -3.76 -21.24 -0.43
CA MET A 100 -4.95 -21.76 -1.09
C MET A 100 -6.08 -20.72 -1.00
N SER A 101 -6.66 -20.38 -2.14
CA SER A 101 -7.77 -19.39 -2.17
C SER A 101 -9.02 -19.84 -1.40
N ALA A 102 -9.16 -21.14 -1.17
CA ALA A 102 -10.25 -21.70 -0.35
C ALA A 102 -10.11 -21.35 1.15
N ASP A 103 -8.92 -20.96 1.59
CA ASP A 103 -8.65 -20.56 2.98
C ASP A 103 -8.82 -19.05 3.21
N ALA A 104 -9.11 -18.29 2.13
CA ALA A 104 -9.38 -16.86 2.24
C ALA A 104 -10.67 -16.62 3.06
N PRO A 105 -10.74 -15.53 3.86
CA PRO A 105 -11.96 -15.13 4.55
C PRO A 105 -13.08 -14.81 3.55
N SER A 106 -14.32 -14.74 4.04
CA SER A 106 -15.51 -14.47 3.20
C SER A 106 -15.42 -13.12 2.47
N GLU A 107 -14.75 -12.14 3.05
CA GLU A 107 -14.48 -10.82 2.50
C GLU A 107 -13.38 -10.85 1.45
N GLY A 108 -12.68 -11.98 1.29
CA GLY A 108 -11.50 -12.14 0.47
C GLY A 108 -10.20 -11.79 1.21
N ASP A 109 -9.10 -11.86 0.50
CA ASP A 109 -7.76 -11.51 0.93
C ASP A 109 -7.00 -10.79 -0.21
N ALA A 110 -5.71 -10.51 -0.03
CA ALA A 110 -4.89 -9.84 -1.06
C ALA A 110 -4.90 -10.56 -2.41
N MET A 111 -4.91 -11.90 -2.43
CA MET A 111 -4.89 -12.69 -3.66
C MET A 111 -6.22 -12.64 -4.42
N THR A 112 -7.32 -12.82 -3.69
CA THR A 112 -8.67 -12.78 -4.25
C THR A 112 -8.99 -11.36 -4.74
N ALA A 113 -8.59 -10.33 -3.99
CA ALA A 113 -8.74 -8.93 -4.37
C ALA A 113 -7.90 -8.59 -5.61
N LEU A 114 -6.64 -9.04 -5.68
CA LEU A 114 -5.78 -8.85 -6.85
C LEU A 114 -6.41 -9.46 -8.11
N ALA A 115 -6.95 -10.67 -8.01
CA ALA A 115 -7.64 -11.32 -9.13
C ALA A 115 -8.90 -10.53 -9.57
N HIS A 116 -9.70 -10.08 -8.60
CA HIS A 116 -10.91 -9.27 -8.86
C HIS A 116 -10.57 -7.95 -9.56
N PHE A 117 -9.63 -7.18 -9.04
CA PHE A 117 -9.26 -5.89 -9.62
C PHE A 117 -8.54 -6.04 -10.96
N THR A 118 -7.77 -7.11 -11.17
CA THR A 118 -7.21 -7.44 -12.48
C THR A 118 -8.30 -7.71 -13.51
N ALA A 119 -9.33 -8.47 -13.14
CA ALA A 119 -10.47 -8.71 -14.01
C ALA A 119 -11.22 -7.40 -14.35
N THR A 120 -11.37 -6.49 -13.38
CA THR A 120 -11.97 -5.17 -13.58
C THR A 120 -11.16 -4.32 -14.57
N LEU A 121 -9.83 -4.27 -14.42
CA LEU A 121 -8.96 -3.56 -15.38
C LEU A 121 -9.08 -4.10 -16.81
N ARG A 122 -9.28 -5.40 -16.94
CA ARG A 122 -9.42 -6.09 -18.26
C ARG A 122 -10.85 -6.06 -18.81
N ASN A 123 -11.83 -5.67 -18.00
CA ASN A 123 -13.24 -5.63 -18.45
C ASN A 123 -13.49 -4.38 -19.29
N ARG A 124 -13.88 -4.57 -20.56
CA ARG A 124 -14.23 -3.48 -21.48
C ARG A 124 -15.40 -2.64 -20.99
N ALA A 125 -16.35 -3.26 -20.33
CA ALA A 125 -17.58 -2.62 -19.89
C ALA A 125 -17.43 -1.89 -18.54
N ALA A 126 -16.33 -2.09 -17.81
CA ALA A 126 -16.10 -1.41 -16.55
C ALA A 126 -15.89 0.10 -16.76
N SER A 127 -16.44 0.91 -15.86
CA SER A 127 -16.29 2.37 -15.89
C SER A 127 -14.83 2.79 -15.68
N ILE A 128 -14.51 4.02 -16.07
CA ILE A 128 -13.17 4.58 -15.81
C ILE A 128 -12.91 4.66 -14.29
N ASP A 129 -13.92 4.99 -13.50
CA ASP A 129 -13.79 5.09 -12.05
C ASP A 129 -13.55 3.73 -11.40
N ASP A 130 -14.26 2.67 -11.86
CA ASP A 130 -13.99 1.30 -11.39
C ASP A 130 -12.56 0.86 -11.75
N LYS A 131 -12.11 1.19 -12.97
CA LYS A 131 -10.74 0.87 -13.40
C LYS A 131 -9.69 1.67 -12.64
N ARG A 132 -9.96 2.92 -12.32
CA ARG A 132 -9.06 3.75 -11.49
C ARG A 132 -8.92 3.16 -10.10
N LEU A 133 -10.05 2.80 -9.47
CA LEU A 133 -10.06 2.09 -8.20
C LEU A 133 -9.25 0.79 -8.28
N ALA A 134 -9.52 -0.01 -9.31
CA ALA A 134 -8.85 -1.29 -9.52
C ALA A 134 -7.33 -1.12 -9.71
N LEU A 135 -6.88 -0.10 -10.44
CA LEU A 135 -5.46 0.18 -10.65
C LEU A 135 -4.76 0.52 -9.33
N ARG A 136 -5.36 1.38 -8.51
CA ARG A 136 -4.83 1.73 -7.19
C ARG A 136 -4.66 0.48 -6.30
N PHE A 137 -5.69 -0.36 -6.24
CA PHE A 137 -5.61 -1.61 -5.47
C PHE A 137 -4.58 -2.60 -6.04
N VAL A 138 -4.48 -2.77 -7.35
CA VAL A 138 -3.49 -3.67 -7.96
C VAL A 138 -2.07 -3.23 -7.59
N VAL A 139 -1.76 -1.94 -7.70
CA VAL A 139 -0.44 -1.40 -7.37
C VAL A 139 -0.13 -1.61 -5.88
N HIS A 140 -1.08 -1.28 -5.01
CA HIS A 140 -0.96 -1.41 -3.57
C HIS A 140 -0.76 -2.86 -3.13
N ILE A 141 -1.67 -3.76 -3.54
CA ILE A 141 -1.64 -5.17 -3.15
C ILE A 141 -0.35 -5.87 -3.59
N ILE A 142 0.15 -5.58 -4.81
CA ILE A 142 1.42 -6.15 -5.25
C ILE A 142 2.56 -5.65 -4.34
N GLY A 143 2.56 -4.38 -3.95
CA GLY A 143 3.49 -3.86 -2.94
C GLY A 143 3.41 -4.65 -1.63
N ASP A 144 2.21 -4.85 -1.11
CA ASP A 144 1.94 -5.58 0.14
C ASP A 144 2.42 -7.03 0.12
N LEU A 145 2.17 -7.75 -0.96
CA LEU A 145 2.63 -9.13 -1.12
C LEU A 145 4.16 -9.26 -1.11
N HIS A 146 4.90 -8.14 -1.21
CA HIS A 146 6.36 -8.10 -1.07
C HIS A 146 6.83 -7.75 0.35
N GLN A 147 5.95 -7.33 1.25
CA GLN A 147 6.25 -7.19 2.67
C GLN A 147 6.12 -8.58 3.34
N PRO A 148 7.20 -9.12 3.93
CA PRO A 148 7.21 -10.53 4.36
C PRO A 148 6.16 -10.86 5.44
N LEU A 149 5.79 -9.91 6.28
CA LEU A 149 4.80 -10.10 7.34
C LEU A 149 3.35 -9.99 6.84
N HIS A 150 3.13 -9.52 5.60
CA HIS A 150 1.82 -9.58 4.92
C HIS A 150 1.48 -10.98 4.37
N ALA A 151 2.44 -11.90 4.38
CA ALA A 151 2.18 -13.34 4.25
C ALA A 151 2.25 -14.00 5.64
N GLY A 152 1.38 -13.55 6.57
CA GLY A 152 1.40 -13.92 7.98
C GLY A 152 1.13 -15.40 8.25
N GLY A 153 1.66 -15.94 9.37
CA GLY A 153 1.46 -17.34 9.79
C GLY A 153 0.12 -17.63 10.47
N GLY A 154 -0.66 -16.59 10.77
CA GLY A 154 -1.95 -16.70 11.44
C GLY A 154 -1.90 -16.71 12.99
N ASN A 155 -0.70 -16.81 13.58
CA ASN A 155 -0.57 -16.95 15.04
C ASN A 155 -0.38 -15.61 15.77
N ASP A 156 0.14 -14.59 15.09
CA ASP A 156 0.56 -13.31 15.67
C ASP A 156 0.17 -12.10 14.79
N ARG A 157 -0.80 -12.30 13.92
CA ARG A 157 -1.26 -11.29 12.98
C ARG A 157 -0.11 -10.66 12.16
N GLY A 158 0.79 -11.53 11.64
CA GLY A 158 1.94 -11.07 10.86
C GLY A 158 2.90 -10.20 11.69
N GLY A 159 3.21 -10.56 12.91
CA GLY A 159 4.13 -9.83 13.79
C GLY A 159 3.52 -8.62 14.51
N ASN A 160 2.23 -8.33 14.35
CA ASN A 160 1.58 -7.23 15.08
C ASN A 160 1.49 -7.52 16.60
N ASP A 161 1.38 -8.78 16.97
CA ASP A 161 1.31 -9.20 18.37
C ASP A 161 2.70 -9.33 19.00
N LEU A 162 3.77 -9.41 18.22
CA LEU A 162 5.15 -9.43 18.71
C LEU A 162 5.59 -8.01 19.08
N LYS A 163 5.51 -7.69 20.38
CA LYS A 163 5.97 -6.39 20.89
C LYS A 163 7.48 -6.34 20.97
N VAL A 164 8.03 -5.28 20.39
CA VAL A 164 9.47 -4.99 20.37
C VAL A 164 9.72 -3.52 20.73
N SER A 165 10.95 -3.18 21.04
CA SER A 165 11.38 -1.79 21.05
C SER A 165 12.27 -1.52 19.83
N TRP A 166 12.07 -0.40 19.16
CA TRP A 166 12.89 0.09 18.06
C TRP A 166 13.61 1.35 18.50
N PHE A 167 14.94 1.24 18.69
CA PHE A 167 15.75 2.32 19.28
C PHE A 167 15.15 2.85 20.59
N GLY A 168 14.70 1.95 21.47
CA GLY A 168 14.10 2.27 22.77
C GLY A 168 12.64 2.71 22.74
N ARG A 169 12.02 2.84 21.56
CA ARG A 169 10.58 3.17 21.42
C ARG A 169 9.76 1.91 21.28
N SER A 170 8.71 1.77 22.09
CA SER A 170 7.80 0.62 22.02
C SER A 170 7.03 0.58 20.70
N THR A 171 7.01 -0.59 20.05
CA THR A 171 6.32 -0.85 18.80
C THR A 171 6.01 -2.35 18.65
N ASN A 172 5.79 -2.84 17.44
CA ASN A 172 5.69 -4.25 17.10
C ASN A 172 6.56 -4.58 15.88
N LEU A 173 6.84 -5.86 15.65
CA LEU A 173 7.69 -6.29 14.54
C LEU A 173 7.13 -5.88 13.18
N HIS A 174 5.80 -5.95 13.00
CA HIS A 174 5.13 -5.54 11.77
C HIS A 174 5.46 -4.08 11.41
N SER A 175 5.24 -3.15 12.35
CA SER A 175 5.54 -1.73 12.16
C SER A 175 7.03 -1.44 11.93
N VAL A 176 7.93 -2.27 12.45
CA VAL A 176 9.37 -2.15 12.17
C VAL A 176 9.65 -2.39 10.70
N TRP A 177 9.01 -3.40 10.10
CA TRP A 177 9.17 -3.73 8.69
C TRP A 177 8.41 -2.78 7.77
N ASP A 178 7.20 -2.36 8.14
CA ASP A 178 6.39 -1.46 7.31
C ASP A 178 7.03 -0.09 7.16
N SER A 179 7.52 0.47 8.25
CA SER A 179 7.91 1.87 8.30
C SER A 179 9.26 2.11 8.96
N ALA A 180 9.48 1.60 10.18
CA ALA A 180 10.55 2.12 11.02
C ALA A 180 11.97 1.91 10.44
N MET A 181 12.24 0.77 9.80
CA MET A 181 13.51 0.50 9.11
C MET A 181 13.72 1.41 7.89
N ILE A 182 12.65 1.79 7.20
CA ILE A 182 12.69 2.67 6.03
C ILE A 182 12.92 4.11 6.49
N GLU A 183 12.13 4.57 7.44
CA GLU A 183 12.16 5.95 7.98
C GLU A 183 13.47 6.27 8.71
N GLN A 184 14.07 5.27 9.36
CA GLN A 184 15.38 5.40 10.02
C GLN A 184 16.48 5.87 9.04
N ARG A 185 16.29 5.66 7.73
CA ARG A 185 17.23 6.12 6.69
C ARG A 185 17.19 7.63 6.47
N SER A 186 16.14 8.31 6.94
CA SER A 186 15.95 9.76 6.78
C SER A 186 16.02 10.24 5.32
N LEU A 187 15.54 9.40 4.40
CA LEU A 187 15.42 9.72 2.96
C LEU A 187 13.94 9.97 2.61
N SER A 188 13.72 10.89 1.70
CA SER A 188 12.43 10.96 1.00
C SER A 188 12.19 9.67 0.19
N TYR A 189 10.92 9.37 -0.12
CA TYR A 189 10.62 8.20 -0.95
C TYR A 189 11.28 8.30 -2.33
N SER A 190 11.40 9.50 -2.89
CA SER A 190 12.01 9.70 -4.21
C SER A 190 13.53 9.48 -4.18
N GLU A 191 14.23 9.95 -3.15
CA GLU A 191 15.65 9.67 -2.97
C GLU A 191 15.92 8.18 -2.80
N LEU A 192 15.11 7.51 -1.95
CA LEU A 192 15.23 6.07 -1.74
C LEU A 192 14.95 5.29 -3.03
N ALA A 193 13.89 5.63 -3.77
CA ALA A 193 13.58 5.01 -5.05
C ALA A 193 14.72 5.20 -6.06
N ASP A 194 15.31 6.41 -6.12
CA ASP A 194 16.46 6.73 -6.98
C ASP A 194 17.69 5.87 -6.65
N TRP A 195 17.96 5.69 -5.36
CA TRP A 195 19.10 4.86 -4.94
C TRP A 195 18.86 3.38 -5.28
N LEU A 196 17.65 2.88 -5.03
CA LEU A 196 17.31 1.49 -5.31
C LEU A 196 17.33 1.19 -6.81
N VAL A 197 16.76 2.08 -7.64
CA VAL A 197 16.74 1.90 -9.12
C VAL A 197 18.14 1.82 -9.68
N ARG A 198 19.07 2.68 -9.24
CA ARG A 198 20.46 2.62 -9.70
C ARG A 198 21.18 1.33 -9.33
N ALA A 199 20.69 0.65 -8.28
CA ALA A 199 21.25 -0.63 -7.83
C ALA A 199 20.57 -1.84 -8.46
N ILE A 200 19.52 -1.68 -9.28
CA ILE A 200 18.86 -2.78 -9.99
C ILE A 200 19.67 -3.10 -11.25
N THR A 201 20.12 -4.34 -11.36
CA THR A 201 20.82 -4.83 -12.54
C THR A 201 19.85 -5.33 -13.62
N PRO A 202 20.25 -5.36 -14.92
CA PRO A 202 19.42 -5.96 -15.97
C PRO A 202 19.07 -7.42 -15.69
N GLN A 203 19.98 -8.18 -15.07
CA GLN A 203 19.77 -9.58 -14.69
C GLN A 203 18.67 -9.70 -13.63
N GLU A 204 18.63 -8.79 -12.64
CA GLU A 204 17.57 -8.74 -11.63
C GLU A 204 16.22 -8.40 -12.27
N VAL A 205 16.17 -7.45 -13.22
CA VAL A 205 14.93 -7.14 -13.94
C VAL A 205 14.39 -8.37 -14.67
N ILE A 206 15.25 -9.13 -15.37
CA ILE A 206 14.86 -10.36 -16.06
C ILE A 206 14.38 -11.41 -15.06
N ALA A 207 15.12 -11.62 -13.96
CA ALA A 207 14.79 -12.62 -12.95
C ALA A 207 13.50 -12.32 -12.17
N TRP A 208 13.18 -11.03 -12.00
CA TRP A 208 11.99 -10.60 -11.24
C TRP A 208 10.78 -10.27 -12.13
N ASN A 209 10.92 -10.40 -13.44
CA ASN A 209 9.82 -10.16 -14.39
C ASN A 209 8.80 -11.32 -14.41
N ASP A 210 8.48 -11.87 -13.24
CA ASP A 210 7.41 -12.85 -13.07
C ASP A 210 6.10 -12.16 -12.65
N ARG A 211 4.97 -12.82 -12.92
CA ARG A 211 3.62 -12.29 -12.71
C ARG A 211 2.75 -13.24 -11.91
N ASP A 212 3.34 -14.27 -11.31
CA ASP A 212 2.64 -15.22 -10.48
C ASP A 212 2.70 -14.81 -9.01
N PRO A 213 1.59 -14.31 -8.41
CA PRO A 213 1.57 -13.89 -7.02
C PRO A 213 1.91 -15.00 -6.03
N ASN A 214 1.73 -16.27 -6.42
CA ASN A 214 2.13 -17.39 -5.57
C ASN A 214 3.66 -17.47 -5.39
N ILE A 215 4.44 -17.04 -6.39
CA ILE A 215 5.90 -16.91 -6.24
C ILE A 215 6.21 -15.85 -5.18
N TRP A 216 5.55 -14.69 -5.25
CA TRP A 216 5.79 -13.56 -4.35
C TRP A 216 5.47 -13.91 -2.90
N ILE A 217 4.34 -14.61 -2.69
CA ILE A 217 3.94 -15.11 -1.37
C ILE A 217 4.96 -16.13 -0.84
N ARG A 218 5.41 -17.10 -1.65
CA ARG A 218 6.43 -18.08 -1.23
C ARG A 218 7.73 -17.42 -0.81
N GLU A 219 8.17 -16.39 -1.53
CA GLU A 219 9.36 -15.63 -1.18
C GLU A 219 9.16 -14.87 0.14
N SER A 220 7.98 -14.25 0.35
CA SER A 220 7.63 -13.55 1.58
C SER A 220 7.58 -14.50 2.77
N ILE A 221 7.00 -15.70 2.60
CA ILE A 221 7.00 -16.76 3.63
C ILE A 221 8.42 -17.24 3.96
N ALA A 222 9.26 -17.41 2.95
CA ALA A 222 10.64 -17.83 3.16
C ALA A 222 11.43 -16.79 3.97
N LEU A 223 11.30 -15.51 3.61
CA LEU A 223 11.95 -14.41 4.34
C LEU A 223 11.36 -14.25 5.74
N ARG A 224 10.04 -14.36 5.90
CA ARG A 224 9.36 -14.26 7.19
C ARG A 224 10.01 -15.16 8.26
N LYS A 225 10.46 -16.35 7.90
CA LYS A 225 11.10 -17.31 8.82
C LYS A 225 12.41 -16.80 9.42
N THR A 226 13.08 -15.86 8.78
CA THR A 226 14.42 -15.37 9.18
C THR A 226 14.40 -14.05 9.90
N ILE A 227 13.27 -13.33 9.86
CA ILE A 227 13.19 -11.94 10.34
C ILE A 227 12.64 -11.81 11.77
N TYR A 228 12.15 -12.90 12.35
CA TYR A 228 11.72 -12.88 13.75
C TYR A 228 12.94 -12.80 14.66
N PRO A 229 13.05 -11.75 15.49
CA PRO A 229 14.22 -11.54 16.32
C PRO A 229 14.21 -12.47 17.54
N THR A 230 15.40 -12.81 18.03
CA THR A 230 15.58 -13.50 19.31
C THR A 230 15.54 -12.55 20.49
N ASP A 231 15.92 -11.28 20.30
CA ASP A 231 15.83 -10.19 21.26
C ASP A 231 14.76 -9.20 20.80
N THR A 232 13.95 -8.73 21.74
CA THR A 232 12.89 -7.75 21.45
C THR A 232 13.38 -6.30 21.49
N SER A 233 14.64 -6.05 21.83
CA SER A 233 15.28 -4.72 21.79
C SER A 233 16.02 -4.53 20.47
N LEU A 234 15.35 -3.98 19.47
CA LEU A 234 15.86 -3.83 18.11
C LEU A 234 16.52 -2.47 17.90
N SER A 235 17.65 -2.47 17.21
CA SER A 235 18.42 -1.26 16.91
C SER A 235 19.29 -1.44 15.65
N TRP A 236 20.49 -0.88 15.65
CA TRP A 236 21.42 -0.91 14.52
C TRP A 236 21.74 -2.31 14.00
N ASP A 237 21.89 -3.29 14.90
CA ASP A 237 22.27 -4.65 14.52
C ASP A 237 21.16 -5.32 13.69
N TYR A 238 19.91 -5.19 14.13
CA TYR A 238 18.75 -5.70 13.40
C TYR A 238 18.58 -4.96 12.06
N ALA A 239 18.71 -3.63 12.07
CA ALA A 239 18.64 -2.83 10.86
C ALA A 239 19.75 -3.21 9.86
N TYR A 240 20.98 -3.43 10.31
CA TYR A 240 22.10 -3.86 9.48
C TYR A 240 21.89 -5.25 8.90
N GLN A 241 21.43 -6.19 9.71
CA GLN A 241 21.18 -7.57 9.32
C GLN A 241 20.14 -7.68 8.20
N HIS A 242 19.04 -6.89 8.27
CA HIS A 242 17.89 -7.03 7.40
C HIS A 242 17.75 -5.92 6.34
N ARG A 243 18.71 -5.00 6.27
CA ARG A 243 18.66 -3.89 5.31
C ARG A 243 18.64 -4.37 3.86
N ARG A 244 19.46 -5.38 3.55
CA ARG A 244 19.57 -5.91 2.19
C ARG A 244 18.27 -6.58 1.76
N GLU A 245 17.69 -7.36 2.63
CA GLU A 245 16.41 -8.03 2.39
C GLU A 245 15.28 -7.01 2.18
N LEU A 246 15.22 -5.97 3.02
CA LEU A 246 14.25 -4.88 2.89
C LEU A 246 14.38 -4.18 1.52
N ASP A 247 15.60 -3.78 1.16
CA ASP A 247 15.86 -3.11 -0.13
C ASP A 247 15.50 -4.02 -1.31
N GLU A 248 15.80 -5.30 -1.22
CA GLU A 248 15.45 -6.28 -2.25
C GLU A 248 13.94 -6.44 -2.40
N ARG A 249 13.19 -6.50 -1.29
CA ARG A 249 11.72 -6.59 -1.33
C ARG A 249 11.08 -5.36 -1.97
N LEU A 250 11.57 -4.15 -1.67
CA LEU A 250 11.12 -2.92 -2.30
C LEU A 250 11.42 -2.91 -3.81
N LYS A 251 12.63 -3.31 -4.21
CA LYS A 251 13.03 -3.41 -5.63
C LYS A 251 12.15 -4.41 -6.38
N ARG A 252 11.98 -5.62 -5.85
CA ARG A 252 11.14 -6.67 -6.46
C ARG A 252 9.70 -6.23 -6.58
N GLY A 253 9.14 -5.61 -5.53
CA GLY A 253 7.78 -5.08 -5.54
C GLY A 253 7.58 -4.10 -6.71
N GLY A 254 8.48 -3.13 -6.86
CA GLY A 254 8.39 -2.16 -7.95
C GLY A 254 8.53 -2.77 -9.34
N ILE A 255 9.49 -3.66 -9.56
CA ILE A 255 9.65 -4.36 -10.86
C ILE A 255 8.43 -5.21 -11.19
N ARG A 256 7.87 -5.92 -10.21
CA ARG A 256 6.70 -6.80 -10.40
C ARG A 256 5.40 -6.03 -10.59
N ILE A 257 5.23 -4.88 -9.95
CA ILE A 257 4.12 -3.95 -10.27
C ILE A 257 4.19 -3.57 -11.75
N ALA A 258 5.37 -3.15 -12.25
CA ALA A 258 5.54 -2.80 -13.65
C ALA A 258 5.30 -3.99 -14.59
N ALA A 259 5.90 -5.14 -14.31
CA ALA A 259 5.72 -6.37 -15.10
C ALA A 259 4.24 -6.79 -15.18
N TYR A 260 3.53 -6.69 -14.07
CA TYR A 260 2.11 -7.02 -13.99
C TYR A 260 1.25 -6.04 -14.76
N LEU A 261 1.47 -4.74 -14.61
CA LEU A 261 0.74 -3.71 -15.35
C LEU A 261 1.05 -3.76 -16.85
N ASN A 262 2.31 -4.00 -17.24
CA ASN A 262 2.69 -4.22 -18.63
C ASN A 262 1.87 -5.39 -19.21
N TRP A 263 1.80 -6.52 -18.51
CA TRP A 263 0.99 -7.66 -18.94
C TRP A 263 -0.51 -7.35 -18.98
N VAL A 264 -1.05 -6.61 -18.01
CA VAL A 264 -2.48 -6.26 -17.97
C VAL A 264 -2.85 -5.41 -19.17
N PHE A 265 -2.03 -4.42 -19.52
CA PHE A 265 -2.35 -3.43 -20.52
C PHE A 265 -1.84 -3.79 -21.93
N GLU A 266 -0.78 -4.60 -22.06
CA GLU A 266 -0.24 -5.01 -23.36
C GLU A 266 -0.88 -6.28 -23.92
N ASN A 267 -1.76 -6.93 -23.18
CA ASN A 267 -2.45 -8.10 -23.67
C ASN A 267 -3.34 -7.71 -24.89
N PRO A 268 -3.18 -8.35 -26.08
CA PRO A 268 -3.99 -8.06 -27.26
C PRO A 268 -5.49 -8.27 -27.05
N GLU A 269 -5.88 -9.02 -26.01
CA GLU A 269 -7.28 -9.11 -25.58
C GLU A 269 -7.73 -7.92 -24.71
N ASN A 270 -6.80 -7.01 -24.36
CA ASN A 270 -7.15 -5.80 -23.62
C ASN A 270 -7.49 -4.66 -24.60
N PRO A 271 -8.76 -4.39 -24.81
CA PRO A 271 -9.24 -3.48 -25.86
C PRO A 271 -9.42 -2.04 -25.39
N ASN A 272 -8.87 -1.68 -24.24
CA ASN A 272 -9.01 -0.33 -23.69
C ASN A 272 -8.33 0.74 -24.54
N LEU A 273 -7.56 0.32 -25.54
CA LEU A 273 -6.95 1.18 -26.56
C LEU A 273 -7.43 0.78 -27.98
N ALA A 274 -8.75 0.68 -28.18
CA ALA A 274 -9.23 0.74 -29.56
C ALA A 274 -8.86 2.12 -30.15
N PRO A 275 -8.35 2.18 -31.40
CA PRO A 275 -7.92 3.44 -32.03
C PRO A 275 -9.01 4.51 -32.15
N ASP A 276 -10.24 4.20 -31.83
CA ASP A 276 -11.43 5.06 -32.03
C ASP A 276 -11.67 6.11 -30.93
N GLN A 277 -10.84 6.18 -29.90
CA GLN A 277 -10.91 7.28 -28.94
C GLN A 277 -9.77 8.31 -29.13
N ALA A 278 -9.43 8.62 -30.36
CA ALA A 278 -8.75 9.88 -30.63
C ALA A 278 -9.60 11.04 -30.06
N PRO A 279 -9.00 11.99 -29.33
CA PRO A 279 -9.74 13.08 -28.71
C PRO A 279 -10.57 13.78 -29.79
N ARG A 280 -11.90 13.73 -29.67
CA ARG A 280 -12.80 14.47 -30.55
C ARG A 280 -12.36 15.92 -30.52
N LYS A 281 -11.96 16.46 -31.68
CA LYS A 281 -11.64 17.87 -31.82
C LYS A 281 -12.75 18.68 -31.15
N PRO A 282 -12.43 19.64 -30.29
CA PRO A 282 -13.45 20.41 -29.59
C PRO A 282 -14.39 21.04 -30.63
N ALA A 283 -15.68 20.78 -30.50
CA ALA A 283 -16.71 21.37 -31.36
C ALA A 283 -16.56 22.89 -31.27
N LYS A 284 -16.45 23.55 -32.44
CA LYS A 284 -16.37 25.01 -32.57
C LYS A 284 -17.51 25.63 -31.77
N ARG A 285 -17.20 26.20 -30.61
CA ARG A 285 -18.15 26.89 -29.75
C ARG A 285 -18.71 28.10 -30.49
N LYS A 286 -19.97 28.00 -30.94
CA LYS A 286 -20.70 29.17 -31.43
C LYS A 286 -20.72 30.20 -30.30
N ARG A 287 -20.10 31.34 -30.53
CA ARG A 287 -20.19 32.51 -29.62
C ARG A 287 -21.64 32.99 -29.55
N HIS A 288 -22.33 32.68 -28.49
CA HIS A 288 -23.51 33.45 -28.08
C HIS A 288 -23.08 34.51 -27.10
N ALA A 289 -23.19 35.75 -27.53
CA ALA A 289 -23.09 36.92 -26.68
C ALA A 289 -24.33 36.97 -25.79
N THR A 290 -24.17 36.96 -24.46
CA THR A 290 -25.17 37.51 -23.54
C THR A 290 -24.51 37.95 -22.25
N ARG A 291 -24.58 39.24 -22.08
CA ARG A 291 -24.79 40.13 -20.94
C ARG A 291 -24.44 39.65 -19.50
N HIS A 292 -23.67 40.51 -18.88
CA HIS A 292 -23.38 40.62 -17.45
C HIS A 292 -24.54 40.34 -16.51
N ALA A 293 -24.34 39.55 -15.49
CA ALA A 293 -24.91 39.73 -14.16
C ALA A 293 -23.85 39.34 -13.12
N VAL A 294 -23.45 40.31 -12.37
CA VAL A 294 -22.63 40.18 -11.15
C VAL A 294 -23.44 39.45 -10.09
N ARG A 295 -22.90 38.42 -9.49
CA ARG A 295 -23.33 37.94 -8.17
C ARG A 295 -22.17 37.35 -7.39
N THR A 296 -22.01 37.88 -6.23
CA THR A 296 -21.04 37.62 -5.17
C THR A 296 -21.29 36.27 -4.47
N ASP A 297 -20.18 35.73 -3.92
CA ASP A 297 -20.06 34.86 -2.74
C ASP A 297 -20.47 33.38 -2.85
N ARG A 298 -19.48 32.52 -2.78
CA ARG A 298 -19.12 31.62 -1.65
C ARG A 298 -18.20 30.51 -2.09
N HIS A 299 -17.09 30.38 -1.40
CA HIS A 299 -16.22 29.21 -1.45
C HIS A 299 -16.98 27.93 -1.07
N PRO A 300 -16.66 26.81 -1.67
CA PRO A 300 -16.66 25.56 -0.94
C PRO A 300 -15.28 24.90 -0.89
N ALA A 301 -15.09 24.29 0.26
CA ALA A 301 -13.94 23.51 0.65
C ALA A 301 -13.74 22.25 -0.23
N TRP A 302 -12.51 21.92 -0.41
CA TRP A 302 -11.85 20.64 -0.61
C TRP A 302 -12.70 19.39 -0.91
N ARG A 303 -12.52 18.85 -2.10
CA ARG A 303 -12.62 17.41 -2.40
C ARG A 303 -11.39 16.93 -3.15
#